data_9db8857e7e480d47f1fe42525ab42c0d
#
_entry.id   9db8857e7e480d47f1fe42525ab42c0d
#
_cell.length_a   1.000
_cell.length_b   1.000
_cell.length_c   1.000
_cell.angle_alpha   90.00
_cell.angle_beta   90.00
_cell.angle_gamma   90.00
#
_symmetry.space_group_name_H-M   'P 1'
#
loop_
_entity.id
_entity.type
_entity.pdbx_description
1 polymer ?
#
loop_
_entity_poly.entity_id
_entity_poly.type
_entity_poly.pdbx_seq_one_letter_code
_entity_poly.pdbx_strand_id
1 'polypeptide(L)'
;MTTMKEVAERTGVSVSTVSLVLNDRDEGRVKPAIAEQVRATAKRLGYRPNPLARSLRTSKTRILGFISEEIAATPYAGGIILGAQDAASKLGYMLLTVNTDGNSDEAREIATLKRYGVDGFLYAKMSNRFTDVPKPLHDYPLVLVDATDRTGRYASIEPDETLIGYDATKRLIDACCASIAYIGXXXXSIAYIGCSEPTIAQQGRLEGYRRALLEAGMPFDESLVVAVPNNGPALQTVTDLFERRRPDGYFCFNDARAWYVYENAARRGLVVGRDVSVIGVDNHRVFAEALEPQLTTVELPHYEMGYWATRKLVSLIEGREPDDDEPETTAPLPPLDASIPAKIHCTLIDKQSVAQR
;
A
#
# COMPACT_ATOMS: atom_id res chain seq x y z
N MET A 1 14.06 9.64 -39.40
CA MET A 1 13.38 8.68 -38.53
C MET A 1 12.48 7.80 -39.38
N THR A 2 12.64 6.48 -39.31
CA THR A 2 11.85 5.53 -40.11
C THR A 2 10.35 5.66 -39.79
N THR A 3 9.52 5.62 -40.84
CA THR A 3 8.08 5.77 -40.70
C THR A 3 7.35 4.46 -41.02
N MET A 4 6.10 4.35 -40.55
CA MET A 4 5.21 3.21 -40.87
C MET A 4 5.02 3.10 -42.39
N LYS A 5 4.99 4.24 -43.10
CA LYS A 5 4.86 4.30 -44.55
C LYS A 5 6.08 3.64 -45.26
N GLU A 6 7.29 3.90 -44.76
CA GLU A 6 8.50 3.29 -45.28
C GLU A 6 8.54 1.78 -45.09
N VAL A 7 8.04 1.30 -43.93
CA VAL A 7 7.90 -0.17 -43.70
C VAL A 7 6.93 -0.76 -44.72
N ALA A 8 5.79 -0.08 -44.96
CA ALA A 8 4.77 -0.50 -45.92
C ALA A 8 5.34 -0.60 -47.35
N GLU A 9 6.08 0.44 -47.77
CA GLU A 9 6.72 0.47 -49.07
C GLU A 9 7.73 -0.68 -49.26
N ARG A 10 8.53 -0.95 -48.23
CA ARG A 10 9.57 -2.02 -48.28
C ARG A 10 8.99 -3.43 -48.25
N THR A 11 7.77 -3.59 -47.73
CA THR A 11 7.11 -4.90 -47.63
C THR A 11 6.04 -5.12 -48.70
N GLY A 12 5.70 -4.08 -49.47
CA GLY A 12 4.69 -4.16 -50.51
C GLY A 12 3.25 -4.31 -49.99
N VAL A 13 3.02 -3.86 -48.74
CA VAL A 13 1.69 -3.94 -48.16
C VAL A 13 1.15 -2.55 -47.79
N SER A 14 -0.13 -2.46 -47.44
CA SER A 14 -0.71 -1.18 -47.04
C SER A 14 -0.22 -0.75 -45.63
N VAL A 15 -0.25 0.56 -45.36
CA VAL A 15 0.08 1.09 -44.01
C VAL A 15 -0.86 0.50 -42.96
N SER A 16 -2.12 0.24 -43.31
CA SER A 16 -3.07 -0.40 -42.38
C SER A 16 -2.66 -1.85 -42.06
N THR A 17 -2.14 -2.60 -43.05
CA THR A 17 -1.61 -3.95 -42.81
C THR A 17 -0.40 -3.89 -41.85
N VAL A 18 0.53 -2.95 -42.08
CA VAL A 18 1.65 -2.75 -41.15
C VAL A 18 1.17 -2.41 -39.76
N SER A 19 0.17 -1.52 -39.68
CA SER A 19 -0.42 -1.15 -38.38
C SER A 19 -1.06 -2.33 -37.67
N LEU A 20 -1.78 -3.20 -38.38
CA LEU A 20 -2.36 -4.41 -37.80
C LEU A 20 -1.27 -5.31 -37.20
N VAL A 21 -0.23 -5.59 -38.02
CA VAL A 21 0.86 -6.49 -37.63
C VAL A 21 1.67 -5.96 -36.43
N LEU A 22 2.02 -4.66 -36.46
CA LEU A 22 2.88 -4.08 -35.41
C LEU A 22 2.11 -3.74 -34.12
N ASN A 23 0.78 -3.94 -34.12
CA ASN A 23 -0.06 -3.82 -32.93
C ASN A 23 -0.67 -5.19 -32.53
N ASP A 24 -0.13 -6.29 -33.06
CA ASP A 24 -0.53 -7.67 -32.74
C ASP A 24 -2.05 -7.92 -32.93
N ARG A 25 -2.61 -7.34 -34.04
CA ARG A 25 -4.01 -7.49 -34.42
C ARG A 25 -4.13 -8.19 -35.78
N ASP A 26 -3.10 -8.92 -36.16
CA ASP A 26 -2.99 -9.56 -37.48
C ASP A 26 -3.59 -10.96 -37.52
N GLU A 27 -3.85 -11.59 -36.36
CA GLU A 27 -4.43 -12.94 -36.29
C GLU A 27 -5.79 -13.00 -37.00
N GLY A 28 -5.91 -13.94 -37.94
CA GLY A 28 -7.11 -14.09 -38.76
C GLY A 28 -7.34 -13.00 -39.83
N ARG A 29 -6.46 -11.97 -39.89
CA ARG A 29 -6.61 -10.80 -40.78
C ARG A 29 -5.47 -10.62 -41.76
N VAL A 30 -4.29 -11.13 -41.40
CA VAL A 30 -3.09 -11.03 -42.24
C VAL A 30 -2.45 -12.41 -42.32
N LYS A 31 -2.00 -12.80 -43.48
CA LYS A 31 -1.31 -14.09 -43.66
C LYS A 31 -0.03 -14.13 -42.81
N PRO A 32 0.25 -15.22 -42.09
CA PRO A 32 1.41 -15.30 -41.17
C PRO A 32 2.73 -14.92 -41.84
N ALA A 33 2.96 -15.35 -43.05
CA ALA A 33 4.21 -15.02 -43.78
C ALA A 33 4.36 -13.51 -44.04
N ILE A 34 3.25 -12.81 -44.30
CA ILE A 34 3.25 -11.35 -44.48
C ILE A 34 3.50 -10.66 -43.12
N ALA A 35 2.89 -11.16 -42.08
CA ALA A 35 3.07 -10.61 -40.71
C ALA A 35 4.56 -10.72 -40.30
N GLU A 36 5.16 -11.88 -40.52
CA GLU A 36 6.57 -12.11 -40.20
C GLU A 36 7.48 -11.17 -41.04
N GLN A 37 7.19 -11.04 -42.33
CA GLN A 37 7.96 -10.12 -43.23
C GLN A 37 7.87 -8.67 -42.72
N VAL A 38 6.70 -8.22 -42.30
CA VAL A 38 6.49 -6.86 -41.76
C VAL A 38 7.29 -6.67 -40.45
N ARG A 39 7.21 -7.63 -39.52
CA ARG A 39 7.95 -7.58 -38.23
C ARG A 39 9.47 -7.55 -38.48
N ALA A 40 9.97 -8.42 -39.38
CA ALA A 40 11.40 -8.48 -39.73
C ALA A 40 11.87 -7.17 -40.37
N THR A 41 11.08 -6.61 -41.30
CA THR A 41 11.43 -5.36 -41.98
C THR A 41 11.41 -4.17 -41.00
N ALA A 42 10.41 -4.08 -40.11
CA ALA A 42 10.36 -3.04 -39.09
C ALA A 42 11.61 -3.09 -38.20
N LYS A 43 11.96 -4.29 -37.72
CA LYS A 43 13.17 -4.51 -36.91
C LYS A 43 14.45 -4.07 -37.65
N ARG A 44 14.61 -4.50 -38.89
CA ARG A 44 15.79 -4.16 -39.73
C ARG A 44 15.91 -2.65 -39.94
N LEU A 45 14.77 -1.95 -40.14
CA LEU A 45 14.76 -0.50 -40.37
C LEU A 45 14.83 0.31 -39.04
N GLY A 46 14.85 -0.37 -37.87
CA GLY A 46 14.82 0.29 -36.59
C GLY A 46 13.52 1.03 -36.34
N TYR A 47 12.43 0.63 -37.00
CA TYR A 47 11.12 1.26 -36.80
C TYR A 47 10.56 0.83 -35.46
N ARG A 48 10.12 1.81 -34.69
CA ARG A 48 9.35 1.59 -33.44
C ARG A 48 8.03 2.35 -33.54
N PRO A 49 6.90 1.70 -33.24
CA PRO A 49 5.64 2.41 -33.17
C PRO A 49 5.74 3.63 -32.25
N ASN A 50 5.25 4.75 -32.69
CA ASN A 50 5.28 5.99 -31.91
C ASN A 50 4.03 6.06 -31.01
N PRO A 51 4.17 5.97 -29.67
CA PRO A 51 3.02 6.03 -28.76
C PRO A 51 2.21 7.33 -28.92
N LEU A 52 2.85 8.46 -29.19
CA LEU A 52 2.17 9.74 -29.40
C LEU A 52 1.29 9.72 -30.65
N ALA A 53 1.79 9.11 -31.77
CA ALA A 53 0.97 8.97 -32.97
C ALA A 53 -0.22 8.01 -32.75
N ARG A 54 -0.03 7.01 -31.87
CA ARG A 54 -1.10 6.09 -31.48
C ARG A 54 -2.17 6.81 -30.63
N SER A 55 -1.73 7.63 -29.65
CA SER A 55 -2.66 8.34 -28.77
C SER A 55 -3.56 9.32 -29.53
N LEU A 56 -3.03 9.99 -30.58
CA LEU A 56 -3.83 10.88 -31.43
C LEU A 56 -4.99 10.15 -32.12
N ARG A 57 -4.82 8.85 -32.38
CA ARG A 57 -5.83 8.05 -33.08
C ARG A 57 -6.83 7.38 -32.13
N THR A 58 -6.36 7.03 -30.92
CA THR A 58 -7.17 6.26 -29.96
C THR A 58 -7.76 7.13 -28.83
N SER A 59 -7.31 8.39 -28.76
CA SER A 59 -7.63 9.31 -27.64
C SER A 59 -7.23 8.74 -26.28
N LYS A 60 -6.29 7.76 -26.27
CA LYS A 60 -5.72 7.17 -25.04
C LYS A 60 -4.20 7.19 -25.15
N THR A 61 -3.56 7.71 -24.12
CA THR A 61 -2.09 7.81 -24.07
C THR A 61 -1.44 6.57 -23.49
N ARG A 62 -2.17 5.82 -22.69
CA ARG A 62 -1.70 4.72 -21.84
C ARG A 62 -0.69 5.23 -20.79
N ILE A 63 -0.97 6.41 -20.26
CA ILE A 63 -0.20 6.99 -19.15
C ILE A 63 -1.14 7.18 -17.97
N LEU A 64 -0.74 6.69 -16.79
CA LEU A 64 -1.44 6.89 -15.53
C LEU A 64 -0.66 7.90 -14.70
N GLY A 65 -1.37 8.82 -14.04
CA GLY A 65 -0.77 9.75 -13.10
C GLY A 65 -0.84 9.19 -11.68
N PHE A 66 0.27 9.20 -10.97
CA PHE A 66 0.33 8.82 -9.56
C PHE A 66 0.71 10.06 -8.75
N ILE A 67 -0.22 10.51 -7.91
CA ILE A 67 0.01 11.65 -7.01
C ILE A 67 0.23 11.06 -5.61
N SER A 68 1.43 11.26 -5.09
CA SER A 68 1.92 10.69 -3.85
C SER A 68 2.14 11.80 -2.82
N GLU A 69 1.38 11.78 -1.72
CA GLU A 69 1.71 12.66 -0.60
C GLU A 69 2.57 11.88 0.39
N GLU A 70 3.86 12.23 0.43
CA GLU A 70 4.88 11.67 1.32
C GLU A 70 5.24 10.17 1.10
N ILE A 71 4.50 9.44 0.26
CA ILE A 71 4.75 7.98 0.07
C ILE A 71 6.16 7.73 -0.45
N ALA A 72 6.60 8.49 -1.45
CA ALA A 72 7.93 8.32 -2.04
C ALA A 72 9.06 8.67 -1.06
N ALA A 73 8.77 9.48 -0.04
CA ALA A 73 9.75 9.88 0.99
C ALA A 73 9.71 8.99 2.23
N THR A 74 8.73 8.10 2.35
CA THR A 74 8.56 7.19 3.47
C THR A 74 9.16 5.83 3.12
N PRO A 75 10.22 5.39 3.81
CA PRO A 75 11.00 4.23 3.37
C PRO A 75 10.23 2.93 3.14
N TYR A 76 9.20 2.65 3.93
CA TYR A 76 8.41 1.42 3.82
C TYR A 76 7.22 1.55 2.85
N ALA A 77 6.76 2.77 2.56
CA ALA A 77 5.57 3.00 1.73
C ALA A 77 5.85 2.95 0.22
N GLY A 78 7.12 2.93 -0.18
CA GLY A 78 7.52 2.81 -1.59
C GLY A 78 6.95 1.58 -2.30
N GLY A 79 6.56 0.55 -1.53
CA GLY A 79 5.86 -0.62 -2.06
C GLY A 79 4.61 -0.26 -2.86
N ILE A 80 3.89 0.80 -2.46
CA ILE A 80 2.69 1.26 -3.18
C ILE A 80 3.05 1.66 -4.62
N ILE A 81 4.13 2.43 -4.77
CA ILE A 81 4.59 2.87 -6.10
C ILE A 81 5.07 1.67 -6.91
N LEU A 82 5.79 0.74 -6.28
CA LEU A 82 6.28 -0.46 -6.97
C LEU A 82 5.12 -1.33 -7.49
N GLY A 83 4.14 -1.63 -6.63
CA GLY A 83 2.96 -2.41 -7.05
C GLY A 83 2.18 -1.72 -8.17
N ALA A 84 2.02 -0.39 -8.05
CA ALA A 84 1.34 0.38 -9.09
C ALA A 84 2.09 0.33 -10.41
N GLN A 85 3.43 0.44 -10.37
CA GLN A 85 4.27 0.38 -11.57
C GLN A 85 4.23 -0.99 -12.23
N ASP A 86 4.30 -2.06 -11.43
CA ASP A 86 4.27 -3.43 -11.95
C ASP A 86 2.93 -3.72 -12.65
N ALA A 87 1.81 -3.36 -12.00
CA ALA A 87 0.49 -3.52 -12.61
C ALA A 87 0.36 -2.68 -13.89
N ALA A 88 0.79 -1.42 -13.87
CA ALA A 88 0.76 -0.55 -15.05
C ALA A 88 1.54 -1.19 -16.20
N SER A 89 2.76 -1.65 -15.92
CA SER A 89 3.64 -2.28 -16.92
C SER A 89 3.01 -3.52 -17.54
N LYS A 90 2.45 -4.42 -16.72
CA LYS A 90 1.75 -5.63 -17.20
C LYS A 90 0.57 -5.29 -18.11
N LEU A 91 -0.16 -4.22 -17.76
CA LEU A 91 -1.34 -3.79 -18.51
C LEU A 91 -1.02 -2.86 -19.70
N GLY A 92 0.28 -2.65 -19.98
CA GLY A 92 0.74 -1.84 -21.11
C GLY A 92 0.54 -0.34 -20.90
N TYR A 93 0.59 0.11 -19.65
CA TYR A 93 0.52 1.51 -19.25
C TYR A 93 1.88 1.97 -18.69
N MET A 94 2.13 3.28 -18.75
CA MET A 94 3.26 3.92 -18.09
C MET A 94 2.75 4.66 -16.86
N LEU A 95 3.47 4.61 -15.75
CA LEU A 95 3.15 5.36 -14.55
C LEU A 95 4.02 6.63 -14.49
N LEU A 96 3.40 7.80 -14.37
CA LEU A 96 4.09 9.07 -14.09
C LEU A 96 3.79 9.47 -12.65
N THR A 97 4.83 9.50 -11.82
CA THR A 97 4.67 9.80 -10.40
C THR A 97 5.13 11.22 -10.08
N VAL A 98 4.31 11.94 -9.31
CA VAL A 98 4.69 13.19 -8.65
C VAL A 98 4.53 13.01 -7.16
N ASN A 99 5.49 13.52 -6.39
CA ASN A 99 5.43 13.47 -4.93
C ASN A 99 5.18 14.87 -4.38
N THR A 100 4.23 14.97 -3.45
CA THR A 100 3.93 16.21 -2.74
C THR A 100 4.21 16.03 -1.25
N ASP A 101 4.39 17.11 -0.54
CA ASP A 101 4.64 17.12 0.91
C ASP A 101 3.43 17.65 1.70
N GLY A 102 2.27 17.74 1.04
CA GLY A 102 1.06 18.32 1.63
C GLY A 102 1.08 19.83 1.70
N ASN A 103 2.23 20.47 1.49
CA ASN A 103 2.39 21.94 1.53
C ASN A 103 2.67 22.52 0.14
N SER A 104 3.13 21.70 -0.79
CA SER A 104 3.45 22.11 -2.15
C SER A 104 2.17 22.38 -2.95
N ASP A 105 2.32 23.07 -4.06
CA ASP A 105 1.21 23.41 -4.98
C ASP A 105 0.74 22.13 -5.72
N GLU A 106 -0.05 21.33 -5.05
CA GLU A 106 -0.61 20.07 -5.61
C GLU A 106 -1.38 20.35 -6.91
N ALA A 107 -2.06 21.50 -7.00
CA ALA A 107 -2.79 21.87 -8.22
C ALA A 107 -1.85 22.03 -9.42
N ARG A 108 -0.64 22.53 -9.20
CA ARG A 108 0.39 22.65 -10.22
C ARG A 108 0.86 21.28 -10.71
N GLU A 109 1.05 20.34 -9.77
CA GLU A 109 1.49 18.98 -10.12
C GLU A 109 0.40 18.22 -10.89
N ILE A 110 -0.86 18.37 -10.47
CA ILE A 110 -2.02 17.83 -11.20
C ILE A 110 -2.06 18.40 -12.63
N ALA A 111 -1.92 19.73 -12.75
CA ALA A 111 -1.93 20.40 -14.06
C ALA A 111 -0.78 19.88 -14.95
N THR A 112 0.37 19.58 -14.36
CA THR A 112 1.52 19.04 -15.08
C THR A 112 1.17 17.65 -15.64
N LEU A 113 0.67 16.73 -14.81
CA LEU A 113 0.28 15.39 -15.27
C LEU A 113 -0.79 15.48 -16.37
N LYS A 114 -1.77 16.37 -16.22
CA LYS A 114 -2.81 16.59 -17.24
C LYS A 114 -2.22 17.03 -18.58
N ARG A 115 -1.18 17.88 -18.59
CA ARG A 115 -0.50 18.29 -19.83
C ARG A 115 0.19 17.11 -20.54
N TYR A 116 0.62 16.09 -19.78
CA TYR A 116 1.16 14.86 -20.40
C TYR A 116 0.06 13.92 -20.87
N GLY A 117 -1.20 14.28 -20.68
CA GLY A 117 -2.35 13.55 -21.20
C GLY A 117 -2.62 12.24 -20.48
N VAL A 118 -2.50 12.20 -19.15
CA VAL A 118 -2.78 10.98 -18.39
C VAL A 118 -4.23 10.55 -18.56
N ASP A 119 -4.46 9.24 -18.67
CA ASP A 119 -5.81 8.68 -18.88
C ASP A 119 -6.61 8.56 -17.57
N GLY A 120 -5.92 8.60 -16.42
CA GLY A 120 -6.54 8.52 -15.11
C GLY A 120 -5.51 8.67 -14.01
N PHE A 121 -5.96 8.71 -12.75
CA PHE A 121 -5.10 9.05 -11.61
C PHE A 121 -5.21 8.04 -10.48
N LEU A 122 -4.07 7.75 -9.85
CA LEU A 122 -3.96 7.19 -8.52
C LEU A 122 -3.63 8.34 -7.57
N TYR A 123 -4.39 8.49 -6.48
CA TYR A 123 -4.20 9.55 -5.51
C TYR A 123 -3.96 8.91 -4.15
N ALA A 124 -2.72 8.98 -3.70
CA ALA A 124 -2.25 8.21 -2.55
C ALA A 124 -1.82 9.12 -1.40
N LYS A 125 -2.23 8.76 -0.19
CA LYS A 125 -1.89 9.47 1.05
C LYS A 125 -1.22 8.49 2.02
N MET A 126 -0.69 9.00 3.11
CA MET A 126 -0.11 8.19 4.18
C MET A 126 -1.09 8.07 5.37
N SER A 127 -1.02 6.93 6.05
CA SER A 127 -1.69 6.67 7.33
C SER A 127 -3.22 6.61 7.24
N ASN A 128 -3.74 6.15 6.14
CA ASN A 128 -5.18 5.94 5.91
C ASN A 128 -6.00 7.10 6.51
N ARG A 129 -6.22 8.13 5.71
CA ARG A 129 -6.93 9.31 6.19
C ARG A 129 -8.04 9.75 5.23
N PHE A 130 -9.01 10.46 5.78
CA PHE A 130 -10.01 11.11 4.94
C PHE A 130 -9.37 12.22 4.13
N THR A 131 -9.72 12.29 2.85
CA THR A 131 -9.18 13.30 1.95
C THR A 131 -10.29 13.94 1.12
N ASP A 132 -10.13 15.23 0.86
CA ASP A 132 -10.96 15.95 -0.10
C ASP A 132 -10.25 15.89 -1.45
N VAL A 133 -10.85 15.19 -2.40
CA VAL A 133 -10.26 15.03 -3.74
C VAL A 133 -10.19 16.41 -4.44
N PRO A 134 -9.01 16.82 -4.93
CA PRO A 134 -8.88 18.10 -5.63
C PRO A 134 -9.81 18.20 -6.85
N LYS A 135 -10.50 19.34 -6.99
CA LYS A 135 -11.48 19.58 -8.07
C LYS A 135 -10.95 19.24 -9.48
N PRO A 136 -9.68 19.55 -9.83
CA PRO A 136 -9.19 19.19 -11.17
C PRO A 136 -9.16 17.69 -11.48
N LEU A 137 -9.32 16.81 -10.49
CA LEU A 137 -9.35 15.34 -10.68
C LEU A 137 -10.77 14.80 -10.86
N HIS A 138 -11.81 15.60 -10.58
CA HIS A 138 -13.22 15.13 -10.55
C HIS A 138 -13.73 14.56 -11.89
N ASP A 139 -13.13 14.98 -13.01
CA ASP A 139 -13.55 14.57 -14.35
C ASP A 139 -12.71 13.41 -14.91
N TYR A 140 -11.85 12.83 -14.11
CA TYR A 140 -10.96 11.73 -14.51
C TYR A 140 -11.32 10.43 -13.80
N PRO A 141 -11.07 9.28 -14.41
CA PRO A 141 -11.01 8.02 -13.67
C PRO A 141 -9.98 8.17 -12.53
N LEU A 142 -10.38 7.80 -11.31
CA LEU A 142 -9.59 8.05 -10.11
C LEU A 142 -9.77 6.90 -9.11
N VAL A 143 -8.65 6.46 -8.52
CA VAL A 143 -8.66 5.50 -7.40
C VAL A 143 -7.79 6.08 -6.28
N LEU A 144 -8.30 6.03 -5.06
CA LEU A 144 -7.59 6.47 -3.85
C LEU A 144 -6.82 5.30 -3.26
N VAL A 145 -5.62 5.58 -2.73
CA VAL A 145 -4.76 4.56 -2.11
C VAL A 145 -4.34 5.05 -0.73
N ASP A 146 -4.59 4.24 0.29
CA ASP A 146 -4.35 4.57 1.70
C ASP A 146 -5.06 5.88 2.08
N ALA A 147 -6.24 6.07 1.49
CA ALA A 147 -7.06 7.27 1.68
C ALA A 147 -8.49 6.97 1.29
N THR A 148 -9.43 7.66 1.92
CA THR A 148 -10.86 7.51 1.63
C THR A 148 -11.51 8.89 1.54
N ASP A 149 -12.38 9.11 0.54
CA ASP A 149 -13.17 10.33 0.49
C ASP A 149 -14.46 10.15 1.32
N ARG A 150 -14.90 11.24 1.96
CA ARG A 150 -16.07 11.17 2.86
C ARG A 150 -17.39 10.89 2.13
N THR A 151 -17.41 11.08 0.83
CA THR A 151 -18.65 10.90 0.04
C THR A 151 -18.82 9.46 -0.49
N GLY A 152 -17.75 8.65 -0.46
CA GLY A 152 -17.77 7.30 -1.03
C GLY A 152 -17.87 7.30 -2.55
N ARG A 153 -17.57 8.42 -3.21
CA ARG A 153 -17.70 8.55 -4.66
C ARG A 153 -16.62 7.77 -5.43
N TYR A 154 -15.42 7.71 -4.86
CA TYR A 154 -14.25 7.18 -5.57
C TYR A 154 -13.86 5.80 -5.03
N ALA A 155 -13.50 4.90 -5.94
CA ALA A 155 -12.92 3.63 -5.55
C ALA A 155 -11.68 3.88 -4.68
N SER A 156 -11.51 3.11 -3.63
CA SER A 156 -10.38 3.25 -2.71
C SER A 156 -9.96 1.90 -2.15
N ILE A 157 -8.69 1.81 -1.74
CA ILE A 157 -8.15 0.63 -1.11
C ILE A 157 -7.33 1.03 0.12
N GLU A 158 -7.48 0.25 1.19
CA GLU A 158 -6.83 0.53 2.47
C GLU A 158 -6.49 -0.77 3.22
N PRO A 159 -5.55 -0.74 4.18
CA PRO A 159 -5.37 -1.87 5.09
C PRO A 159 -6.61 -2.02 5.98
N ASP A 160 -6.92 -3.24 6.42
CA ASP A 160 -7.97 -3.40 7.44
C ASP A 160 -7.40 -3.04 8.82
N GLU A 161 -7.45 -1.77 9.14
CA GLU A 161 -6.87 -1.22 10.38
C GLU A 161 -7.47 -1.84 11.64
N THR A 162 -8.74 -2.23 11.59
CA THR A 162 -9.40 -2.87 12.74
C THR A 162 -8.86 -4.28 12.95
N LEU A 163 -8.67 -5.04 11.85
CA LEU A 163 -8.07 -6.36 11.96
C LEU A 163 -6.60 -6.28 12.38
N ILE A 164 -5.84 -5.26 11.95
CA ILE A 164 -4.48 -5.05 12.44
C ILE A 164 -4.47 -4.98 13.98
N GLY A 165 -5.29 -4.11 14.54
CA GLY A 165 -5.37 -3.95 16.00
C GLY A 165 -5.84 -5.21 16.71
N TYR A 166 -6.81 -5.89 16.11
CA TYR A 166 -7.36 -7.13 16.66
C TYR A 166 -6.32 -8.26 16.67
N ASP A 167 -5.69 -8.54 15.52
CA ASP A 167 -4.77 -9.66 15.38
C ASP A 167 -3.51 -9.47 16.24
N ALA A 168 -2.95 -8.25 16.25
CA ALA A 168 -1.79 -7.93 17.09
C ALA A 168 -2.12 -8.13 18.58
N THR A 169 -3.27 -7.62 19.01
CA THR A 169 -3.68 -7.72 20.43
C THR A 169 -3.99 -9.18 20.79
N LYS A 170 -4.70 -9.89 19.94
CA LYS A 170 -5.00 -11.30 20.15
C LYS A 170 -3.72 -12.13 20.26
N ARG A 171 -2.72 -11.87 19.42
CA ARG A 171 -1.41 -12.56 19.49
C ARG A 171 -0.71 -12.31 20.83
N LEU A 172 -0.82 -11.08 21.37
CA LEU A 172 -0.30 -10.77 22.71
C LEU A 172 -1.09 -11.50 23.82
N ILE A 173 -2.41 -11.51 23.71
CA ILE A 173 -3.27 -12.24 24.67
C ILE A 173 -2.92 -13.72 24.69
N ASP A 174 -2.79 -14.33 23.52
CA ASP A 174 -2.49 -15.77 23.39
C ASP A 174 -1.10 -16.10 24.00
N ALA A 175 -0.13 -15.19 23.86
CA ALA A 175 1.20 -15.35 24.46
C ALA A 175 1.17 -15.19 25.99
N CYS A 176 0.39 -14.22 26.49
CA CYS A 176 0.32 -13.93 27.93
C CYS A 176 -0.58 -14.92 28.66
N CYS A 177 -1.65 -15.41 28.05
CA CYS A 177 -2.58 -16.36 28.68
C CYS A 177 -1.93 -17.70 29.02
N ALA A 178 -0.89 -18.09 28.28
CA ALA A 178 -0.14 -19.32 28.60
C ALA A 178 0.58 -19.22 29.96
N SER A 179 0.82 -18.01 30.48
CA SER A 179 1.44 -17.82 31.81
C SER A 179 0.40 -17.71 32.95
N ILE A 180 -0.84 -17.37 32.63
CA ILE A 180 -1.92 -17.18 33.64
C ILE A 180 -2.33 -18.52 34.27
N ALA A 181 -2.15 -19.62 33.60
CA ALA A 181 -2.49 -20.95 34.13
C ALA A 181 -1.62 -21.36 35.34
N TYR A 182 -0.56 -20.62 35.66
CA TYR A 182 0.37 -21.02 36.74
C TYR A 182 0.43 -20.03 37.92
N ILE A 183 0.07 -18.74 37.76
CA ILE A 183 0.16 -17.74 38.86
C ILE A 183 -1.07 -16.81 38.77
N GLY A 184 -1.94 -16.96 39.72
CA GLY A 184 -3.21 -16.23 39.74
C GLY A 184 -3.14 -14.69 39.70
N UNK A 185 -4.03 -14.18 38.85
CA UNK A 185 -4.31 -12.93 38.76
C UNK A 185 -3.51 -11.85 38.20
N UNK A 186 -2.97 -12.06 37.56
CA UNK A 186 -2.42 -11.03 37.02
C UNK A 186 -3.04 -10.91 35.75
N UNK A 187 -3.60 -10.20 35.69
CA UNK A 187 -4.11 -10.00 34.49
C UNK A 187 -3.12 -9.61 33.56
N UNK A 188 -2.85 -10.11 32.81
CA UNK A 188 -2.07 -9.77 31.89
C UNK A 188 -2.48 -8.51 31.53
N SER A 189 -1.74 -7.65 31.38
CA SER A 189 -2.03 -6.30 30.95
C SER A 189 -1.30 -5.98 29.65
N ILE A 190 -2.03 -5.50 28.68
CA ILE A 190 -1.51 -5.13 27.36
C ILE A 190 -1.73 -3.63 27.18
N ALA A 191 -0.64 -2.90 26.87
CA ALA A 191 -0.73 -1.47 26.58
C ALA A 191 -0.80 -1.24 25.07
N TYR A 192 -1.49 -0.17 24.68
CA TYR A 192 -1.49 0.33 23.30
C TYR A 192 -0.73 1.65 23.22
N ILE A 193 0.32 1.70 22.43
CA ILE A 193 1.09 2.91 22.17
C ILE A 193 0.69 3.44 20.80
N GLY A 194 -0.33 4.31 20.81
CA GLY A 194 -0.97 4.84 19.62
C GLY A 194 -0.32 6.10 19.06
N CYS A 195 -0.95 6.64 18.03
CA CYS A 195 -0.59 7.91 17.39
C CYS A 195 -1.51 9.01 17.93
N SER A 196 -0.98 10.20 18.16
CA SER A 196 -1.79 11.33 18.63
C SER A 196 -2.61 11.97 17.52
N GLU A 197 -2.22 11.76 16.26
CA GLU A 197 -2.98 12.26 15.11
C GLU A 197 -4.25 11.43 14.90
N PRO A 198 -5.42 12.08 14.70
CA PRO A 198 -6.69 11.35 14.56
C PRO A 198 -6.91 10.79 13.14
N THR A 199 -6.09 9.80 12.77
CA THR A 199 -6.19 9.12 11.47
C THR A 199 -7.17 7.94 11.54
N ILE A 200 -7.62 7.47 10.38
CA ILE A 200 -8.43 6.23 10.28
C ILE A 200 -7.61 5.06 10.85
N ALA A 201 -6.31 5.03 10.53
CA ALA A 201 -5.41 4.01 11.06
C ALA A 201 -5.40 3.98 12.60
N GLN A 202 -5.26 5.15 13.24
CA GLN A 202 -5.24 5.22 14.72
C GLN A 202 -6.57 4.73 15.31
N GLN A 203 -7.69 5.17 14.73
CA GLN A 203 -9.01 4.81 15.23
C GLN A 203 -9.29 3.32 15.04
N GLY A 204 -8.95 2.78 13.85
CA GLY A 204 -9.16 1.37 13.54
C GLY A 204 -8.33 0.45 14.43
N ARG A 205 -7.03 0.73 14.58
CA ARG A 205 -6.14 -0.09 15.42
C ARG A 205 -6.57 -0.07 16.88
N LEU A 206 -6.98 1.08 17.40
CA LEU A 206 -7.50 1.19 18.78
C LEU A 206 -8.81 0.41 18.95
N GLU A 207 -9.70 0.45 17.98
CA GLU A 207 -10.95 -0.31 18.01
C GLU A 207 -10.68 -1.82 17.97
N GLY A 208 -9.75 -2.26 17.12
CA GLY A 208 -9.35 -3.68 17.08
C GLY A 208 -8.76 -4.15 18.41
N TYR A 209 -7.90 -3.32 19.02
CA TYR A 209 -7.34 -3.58 20.34
C TYR A 209 -8.45 -3.76 21.40
N ARG A 210 -9.42 -2.83 21.45
CA ARG A 210 -10.56 -2.90 22.36
C ARG A 210 -11.37 -4.18 22.16
N ARG A 211 -11.65 -4.51 20.90
CA ARG A 211 -12.43 -5.69 20.53
C ARG A 211 -11.75 -6.98 20.99
N ALA A 212 -10.44 -7.10 20.75
CA ALA A 212 -9.69 -8.30 21.16
C ALA A 212 -9.69 -8.49 22.67
N LEU A 213 -9.52 -7.39 23.45
CA LEU A 213 -9.60 -7.46 24.92
C LEU A 213 -10.99 -7.89 25.37
N LEU A 214 -12.03 -7.29 24.82
CA LEU A 214 -13.42 -7.60 25.19
C LEU A 214 -13.75 -9.08 24.94
N GLU A 215 -13.40 -9.59 23.76
CA GLU A 215 -13.64 -11.00 23.40
C GLU A 215 -12.88 -11.97 24.30
N ALA A 216 -11.72 -11.55 24.83
CA ALA A 216 -10.94 -12.35 25.78
C ALA A 216 -11.41 -12.18 27.25
N GLY A 217 -12.45 -11.38 27.49
CA GLY A 217 -12.94 -11.11 28.85
C GLY A 217 -11.99 -10.23 29.65
N MET A 218 -11.09 -9.50 29.01
CA MET A 218 -10.14 -8.58 29.65
C MET A 218 -10.72 -7.16 29.70
N PRO A 219 -10.58 -6.44 30.83
CA PRO A 219 -11.10 -5.07 30.91
C PRO A 219 -10.27 -4.10 30.02
N PHE A 220 -10.95 -3.20 29.35
CA PHE A 220 -10.28 -2.08 28.68
C PHE A 220 -9.92 -1.02 29.73
N ASP A 221 -8.65 -0.72 29.88
CA ASP A 221 -8.13 0.27 30.84
C ASP A 221 -7.51 1.45 30.06
N GLU A 222 -8.16 2.59 30.10
CA GLU A 222 -7.67 3.80 29.41
C GLU A 222 -6.26 4.21 29.86
N SER A 223 -5.85 3.88 31.09
CA SER A 223 -4.51 4.22 31.57
C SER A 223 -3.40 3.43 30.87
N LEU A 224 -3.76 2.37 30.15
CA LEU A 224 -2.85 1.56 29.34
C LEU A 224 -2.81 2.03 27.88
N VAL A 225 -3.57 3.06 27.52
CA VAL A 225 -3.56 3.64 26.17
C VAL A 225 -2.81 4.97 26.24
N VAL A 226 -1.68 5.05 25.56
CA VAL A 226 -0.92 6.31 25.48
C VAL A 226 -0.77 6.74 24.02
N ALA A 227 -0.96 8.03 23.79
CA ALA A 227 -0.81 8.63 22.47
C ALA A 227 0.56 9.32 22.37
N VAL A 228 1.29 8.98 21.34
CA VAL A 228 2.66 9.46 21.11
C VAL A 228 2.69 10.24 19.78
N PRO A 229 3.16 11.48 19.76
CA PRO A 229 3.23 12.25 18.52
C PRO A 229 4.24 11.64 17.53
N ASN A 230 4.04 11.90 16.25
CA ASN A 230 4.98 11.44 15.21
C ASN A 230 6.35 12.10 15.37
N ASN A 231 6.36 13.36 15.77
CA ASN A 231 7.58 14.15 15.98
C ASN A 231 7.57 14.70 17.41
N GLY A 232 8.66 14.52 18.11
CA GLY A 232 8.78 15.07 19.47
C GLY A 232 9.17 14.04 20.52
N PRO A 233 9.16 14.44 21.80
CA PRO A 233 9.69 13.62 22.90
C PRO A 233 8.73 12.48 23.29
N ALA A 234 8.70 11.45 22.47
CA ALA A 234 7.85 10.28 22.66
C ALA A 234 8.37 9.34 23.77
N LEU A 235 9.67 9.29 23.96
CA LEU A 235 10.30 8.37 24.91
C LEU A 235 9.78 8.58 26.34
N GLN A 236 9.60 9.84 26.79
CA GLN A 236 9.16 10.12 28.16
C GLN A 236 7.74 9.58 28.40
N THR A 237 6.83 9.72 27.47
CA THR A 237 5.45 9.20 27.59
C THR A 237 5.46 7.69 27.83
N VAL A 238 6.31 6.97 27.09
CA VAL A 238 6.43 5.51 27.25
C VAL A 238 7.14 5.19 28.58
N THR A 239 8.14 5.99 28.98
CA THR A 239 8.80 5.85 30.28
C THR A 239 7.79 5.97 31.44
N ASP A 240 6.93 6.98 31.37
CA ASP A 240 5.90 7.21 32.39
C ASP A 240 4.90 6.02 32.49
N LEU A 241 4.60 5.40 31.33
CA LEU A 241 3.75 4.19 31.31
C LEU A 241 4.45 3.03 32.06
N PHE A 242 5.72 2.78 31.79
CA PHE A 242 6.51 1.74 32.47
C PHE A 242 6.59 1.97 33.98
N GLU A 243 6.67 3.22 34.40
CA GLU A 243 6.73 3.57 35.83
C GLU A 243 5.40 3.36 36.55
N ARG A 244 4.29 3.65 35.88
CA ARG A 244 2.97 3.58 36.48
C ARG A 244 2.35 2.18 36.45
N ARG A 245 2.58 1.40 35.40
CA ARG A 245 1.76 0.20 35.11
C ARG A 245 2.53 -1.11 34.89
N ARG A 246 3.67 -1.10 34.25
CA ARG A 246 4.46 -2.31 33.86
C ARG A 246 3.63 -3.36 33.10
N PRO A 247 3.06 -3.02 31.93
CA PRO A 247 2.34 -4.01 31.14
C PRO A 247 3.19 -5.21 30.72
N ASP A 248 2.55 -6.36 30.56
CA ASP A 248 3.21 -7.59 30.06
C ASP A 248 3.39 -7.58 28.56
N GLY A 249 2.48 -6.87 27.86
CA GLY A 249 2.50 -6.77 26.40
C GLY A 249 2.29 -5.33 25.93
N TYR A 250 2.87 -5.03 24.77
CA TYR A 250 2.79 -3.71 24.15
C TYR A 250 2.41 -3.87 22.69
N PHE A 251 1.23 -3.40 22.32
CA PHE A 251 0.86 -3.22 20.91
C PHE A 251 1.21 -1.78 20.53
N CYS A 252 2.09 -1.62 19.56
CA CYS A 252 2.58 -0.32 19.11
C CYS A 252 1.99 0.03 17.75
N PHE A 253 1.52 1.27 17.60
CA PHE A 253 0.92 1.76 16.35
C PHE A 253 1.81 1.46 15.15
N ASN A 254 3.15 1.57 15.33
CA ASN A 254 4.10 1.17 14.29
C ASN A 254 5.43 0.72 14.88
N ASP A 255 6.32 0.22 14.03
CA ASP A 255 7.62 -0.31 14.44
C ASP A 255 8.52 0.76 15.09
N ALA A 256 8.40 2.01 14.63
CA ALA A 256 9.19 3.10 15.23
C ALA A 256 8.79 3.36 16.68
N ARG A 257 7.53 3.13 17.03
CA ARG A 257 7.07 3.27 18.42
C ARG A 257 7.49 2.09 19.29
N ALA A 258 7.65 0.91 18.70
CA ALA A 258 8.18 -0.25 19.41
C ALA A 258 9.59 0.01 19.93
N TRP A 259 10.39 0.82 19.21
CA TRP A 259 11.72 1.22 19.67
C TRP A 259 11.70 1.80 21.09
N TYR A 260 10.68 2.63 21.41
CA TYR A 260 10.60 3.24 22.76
C TYR A 260 10.35 2.18 23.84
N VAL A 261 9.64 1.10 23.51
CA VAL A 261 9.41 -0.01 24.44
C VAL A 261 10.74 -0.76 24.67
N TYR A 262 11.47 -1.08 23.59
CA TYR A 262 12.79 -1.74 23.69
C TYR A 262 13.75 -0.92 24.55
N GLU A 263 13.84 0.37 24.31
CA GLU A 263 14.71 1.29 25.06
C GLU A 263 14.35 1.29 26.55
N ASN A 264 13.05 1.32 26.88
CA ASN A 264 12.59 1.31 28.26
C ASN A 264 12.82 -0.04 28.93
N ALA A 265 12.61 -1.14 28.22
CA ALA A 265 12.88 -2.50 28.72
C ALA A 265 14.39 -2.64 29.02
N ALA A 266 15.26 -2.26 28.09
CA ALA A 266 16.70 -2.33 28.27
C ALA A 266 17.19 -1.54 29.49
N ARG A 267 16.68 -0.32 29.67
CA ARG A 267 17.04 0.53 30.83
C ARG A 267 16.66 -0.10 32.17
N ARG A 268 15.70 -1.04 32.18
CA ARG A 268 15.20 -1.70 33.39
C ARG A 268 15.69 -3.15 33.53
N GLY A 269 16.58 -3.59 32.63
CA GLY A 269 17.10 -4.96 32.63
C GLY A 269 16.04 -6.00 32.24
N LEU A 270 14.95 -5.58 31.57
CA LEU A 270 13.92 -6.49 31.08
C LEU A 270 14.30 -6.99 29.68
N VAL A 271 14.00 -8.25 29.41
CA VAL A 271 14.29 -8.88 28.11
C VAL A 271 13.00 -8.96 27.30
N VAL A 272 12.98 -8.30 26.17
CA VAL A 272 11.86 -8.38 25.22
C VAL A 272 11.77 -9.82 24.69
N GLY A 273 10.56 -10.32 24.51
CA GLY A 273 10.33 -11.71 24.13
C GLY A 273 10.38 -12.71 25.28
N ARG A 274 10.73 -12.23 26.49
CA ARG A 274 10.73 -13.05 27.71
C ARG A 274 9.96 -12.39 28.86
N ASP A 275 10.38 -11.19 29.23
CA ASP A 275 9.80 -10.45 30.36
C ASP A 275 8.66 -9.53 29.92
N VAL A 276 8.74 -9.02 28.69
CA VAL A 276 7.72 -8.20 28.05
C VAL A 276 7.58 -8.62 26.57
N SER A 277 6.35 -8.59 26.05
CA SER A 277 6.07 -8.89 24.64
C SER A 277 5.75 -7.61 23.88
N VAL A 278 6.24 -7.49 22.65
CA VAL A 278 6.06 -6.28 21.84
C VAL A 278 5.64 -6.65 20.41
N ILE A 279 4.61 -5.97 19.91
CA ILE A 279 4.21 -6.08 18.49
C ILE A 279 4.14 -4.68 17.87
N GLY A 280 4.72 -4.54 16.68
CA GLY A 280 4.65 -3.32 15.88
C GLY A 280 3.74 -3.47 14.67
N VAL A 281 3.77 -2.48 13.78
CA VAL A 281 3.12 -2.48 12.47
C VAL A 281 4.08 -1.81 11.49
N ASP A 282 4.04 -2.16 10.26
CA ASP A 282 4.72 -1.73 9.04
C ASP A 282 5.64 -2.82 8.47
N ASN A 283 6.19 -3.70 9.28
CA ASN A 283 7.31 -4.59 8.94
C ASN A 283 8.48 -3.80 8.32
N HIS A 284 8.78 -2.65 8.93
CA HIS A 284 9.85 -1.79 8.45
C HIS A 284 11.21 -2.42 8.81
N ARG A 285 11.91 -2.99 7.83
CA ARG A 285 13.11 -3.81 8.03
C ARG A 285 14.18 -3.19 8.93
N VAL A 286 14.37 -1.86 8.82
CA VAL A 286 15.38 -1.16 9.64
C VAL A 286 15.07 -1.27 11.14
N PHE A 287 13.79 -1.35 11.51
CA PHE A 287 13.39 -1.59 12.91
C PHE A 287 13.14 -3.08 13.14
N ALA A 288 12.27 -3.69 12.35
CA ALA A 288 11.78 -5.03 12.62
C ALA A 288 12.88 -6.12 12.62
N GLU A 289 13.92 -5.94 11.79
CA GLU A 289 15.03 -6.90 11.67
C GLU A 289 16.28 -6.49 12.45
N ALA A 290 16.46 -5.19 12.73
CA ALA A 290 17.66 -4.70 13.42
C ALA A 290 17.51 -4.66 14.95
N LEU A 291 16.29 -4.72 15.46
CA LEU A 291 16.06 -4.84 16.90
C LEU A 291 16.45 -6.25 17.38
N GLU A 292 16.95 -6.34 18.63
CA GLU A 292 17.31 -7.62 19.23
C GLU A 292 16.53 -7.78 20.54
N PRO A 293 15.66 -8.78 20.65
CA PRO A 293 15.25 -9.72 19.60
C PRO A 293 14.46 -9.06 18.46
N GLN A 294 14.38 -9.73 17.30
CA GLN A 294 13.65 -9.17 16.14
C GLN A 294 12.18 -8.95 16.46
N LEU A 295 11.65 -7.84 15.97
CA LEU A 295 10.30 -7.37 16.29
C LEU A 295 9.22 -8.10 15.47
N THR A 296 8.31 -8.79 16.16
CA THR A 296 7.04 -9.28 15.61
C THR A 296 6.22 -8.06 15.17
N THR A 297 5.65 -8.09 13.97
CA THR A 297 5.01 -6.89 13.41
C THR A 297 3.94 -7.29 12.39
N VAL A 298 2.96 -6.41 12.17
CA VAL A 298 1.98 -6.61 11.10
C VAL A 298 2.48 -5.92 9.83
N GLU A 299 2.59 -6.68 8.74
CA GLU A 299 3.06 -6.15 7.47
C GLU A 299 1.94 -5.42 6.74
N LEU A 300 2.17 -4.13 6.43
CA LEU A 300 1.21 -3.37 5.64
C LEU A 300 1.32 -3.78 4.15
N PRO A 301 0.19 -4.05 3.49
CA PRO A 301 0.19 -4.59 2.13
C PRO A 301 0.37 -3.50 1.07
N HIS A 302 1.46 -2.73 1.19
CA HIS A 302 1.71 -1.57 0.33
C HIS A 302 1.80 -1.94 -1.14
N TYR A 303 2.51 -3.03 -1.46
CA TYR A 303 2.64 -3.51 -2.85
C TYR A 303 1.26 -3.89 -3.41
N GLU A 304 0.51 -4.65 -2.62
CA GLU A 304 -0.83 -5.13 -2.97
C GLU A 304 -1.79 -3.97 -3.23
N MET A 305 -1.74 -2.95 -2.36
CA MET A 305 -2.59 -1.76 -2.53
C MET A 305 -2.31 -1.03 -3.84
N GLY A 306 -1.02 -0.82 -4.15
CA GLY A 306 -0.62 -0.17 -5.41
C GLY A 306 -1.04 -0.99 -6.64
N TYR A 307 -0.82 -2.31 -6.56
CA TYR A 307 -1.15 -3.24 -7.63
C TYR A 307 -2.67 -3.25 -7.89
N TRP A 308 -3.46 -3.47 -6.84
CA TRP A 308 -4.92 -3.50 -6.93
C TRP A 308 -5.48 -2.17 -7.46
N ALA A 309 -5.01 -1.06 -6.90
CA ALA A 309 -5.50 0.28 -7.28
C ALA A 309 -5.28 0.55 -8.77
N THR A 310 -4.13 0.11 -9.30
CA THR A 310 -3.83 0.28 -10.72
C THR A 310 -4.72 -0.58 -11.60
N ARG A 311 -4.95 -1.86 -11.22
CA ARG A 311 -5.89 -2.73 -11.94
C ARG A 311 -7.30 -2.13 -11.93
N LYS A 312 -7.75 -1.62 -10.77
CA LYS A 312 -9.05 -0.95 -10.64
C LYS A 312 -9.12 0.29 -11.52
N LEU A 313 -8.07 1.12 -11.53
CA LEU A 313 -8.03 2.32 -12.38
C LEU A 313 -8.11 1.95 -13.86
N VAL A 314 -7.35 0.95 -14.30
CA VAL A 314 -7.39 0.49 -15.71
C VAL A 314 -8.78 -0.06 -16.04
N SER A 315 -9.39 -0.79 -15.11
CA SER A 315 -10.79 -1.27 -15.28
C SER A 315 -11.75 -0.11 -15.52
N LEU A 316 -11.63 0.98 -14.76
CA LEU A 316 -12.45 2.19 -14.95
C LEU A 316 -12.19 2.86 -16.31
N ILE A 317 -10.93 2.91 -16.75
CA ILE A 317 -10.54 3.52 -18.03
C ILE A 317 -11.00 2.68 -19.23
N GLU A 318 -10.88 1.34 -19.14
CA GLU A 318 -11.18 0.44 -20.26
C GLU A 318 -12.65 -0.02 -20.27
N GLY A 319 -13.38 0.12 -19.16
CA GLY A 319 -14.77 -0.31 -19.01
C GLY A 319 -14.90 -1.84 -18.88
N ARG A 320 -13.83 -2.52 -18.51
CA ARG A 320 -13.81 -3.98 -18.30
C ARG A 320 -12.67 -4.34 -17.37
N GLU A 321 -12.79 -5.46 -16.72
CA GLU A 321 -11.68 -5.92 -15.87
C GLU A 321 -10.46 -6.32 -16.71
N PRO A 322 -9.27 -6.04 -16.21
CA PRO A 322 -8.05 -6.50 -16.85
C PRO A 322 -7.97 -8.04 -16.88
N ASP A 323 -7.52 -8.57 -17.99
CA ASP A 323 -7.33 -10.01 -18.20
C ASP A 323 -5.83 -10.30 -18.03
N ASP A 324 -5.37 -10.31 -16.78
CA ASP A 324 -3.97 -10.55 -16.43
C ASP A 324 -3.87 -11.47 -15.22
N ASP A 325 -2.79 -12.23 -15.16
CA ASP A 325 -2.51 -13.11 -14.02
C ASP A 325 -2.15 -12.25 -12.79
N GLU A 326 -2.79 -12.53 -11.67
CA GLU A 326 -2.46 -11.87 -10.41
C GLU A 326 -1.06 -12.31 -9.94
N PRO A 327 -0.29 -11.40 -9.35
CA PRO A 327 1.02 -11.75 -8.83
C PRO A 327 0.90 -12.58 -7.56
N GLU A 328 1.96 -13.29 -7.20
CA GLU A 328 2.08 -13.82 -5.84
C GLU A 328 2.24 -12.64 -4.88
N THR A 329 1.39 -12.58 -3.87
CA THR A 329 1.35 -11.50 -2.89
C THR A 329 1.36 -12.06 -1.47
N THR A 330 1.83 -11.28 -0.50
CA THR A 330 1.84 -11.69 0.91
C THR A 330 0.44 -11.63 1.52
N ALA A 331 -0.40 -10.76 0.99
CA ALA A 331 -1.81 -10.64 1.38
C ALA A 331 -2.70 -10.84 0.15
N PRO A 332 -3.81 -11.58 0.26
CA PRO A 332 -4.69 -11.79 -0.90
C PRO A 332 -5.35 -10.48 -1.34
N LEU A 333 -5.42 -10.30 -2.66
CA LEU A 333 -6.05 -9.10 -3.22
C LEU A 333 -7.58 -9.21 -3.13
N PRO A 334 -8.28 -8.14 -2.74
CA PRO A 334 -9.75 -8.16 -2.81
C PRO A 334 -10.21 -8.12 -4.27
N PRO A 335 -11.40 -8.64 -4.58
CA PRO A 335 -11.94 -8.53 -5.94
C PRO A 335 -12.10 -7.06 -6.36
N LEU A 336 -12.03 -6.80 -7.67
CA LEU A 336 -12.10 -5.41 -8.17
C LEU A 336 -13.49 -4.78 -7.97
N ASP A 337 -14.54 -5.59 -7.76
CA ASP A 337 -15.89 -5.13 -7.44
C ASP A 337 -16.19 -5.07 -5.94
N ALA A 338 -15.16 -5.23 -5.09
CA ALA A 338 -15.32 -5.15 -3.63
C ALA A 338 -15.97 -3.83 -3.20
N SER A 339 -16.63 -3.85 -2.05
CA SER A 339 -17.20 -2.64 -1.43
C SER A 339 -16.13 -1.57 -1.22
N ILE A 340 -16.53 -0.30 -1.29
CA ILE A 340 -15.63 0.84 -1.12
C ILE A 340 -15.71 1.34 0.32
N PRO A 341 -14.57 1.50 1.01
CA PRO A 341 -13.20 1.16 0.60
C PRO A 341 -12.97 -0.37 0.54
N ALA A 342 -12.20 -0.81 -0.46
CA ALA A 342 -11.71 -2.18 -0.48
C ALA A 342 -10.66 -2.34 0.61
N LYS A 343 -10.73 -3.45 1.36
CA LYS A 343 -9.84 -3.66 2.51
C LYS A 343 -8.97 -4.89 2.30
N ILE A 344 -7.70 -4.78 2.68
CA ILE A 344 -6.76 -5.91 2.67
C ILE A 344 -6.46 -6.33 4.11
N HIS A 345 -6.64 -7.61 4.41
CA HIS A 345 -6.24 -8.20 5.68
C HIS A 345 -4.70 -8.30 5.71
N CYS A 346 -4.09 -7.68 6.72
CA CYS A 346 -2.63 -7.55 6.81
C CYS A 346 -2.02 -8.75 7.53
N THR A 347 -0.87 -9.21 7.06
CA THR A 347 -0.23 -10.42 7.57
C THR A 347 0.60 -10.14 8.82
N LEU A 348 0.36 -10.87 9.90
CA LEU A 348 1.21 -10.83 11.09
C LEU A 348 2.49 -11.64 10.82
N ILE A 349 3.64 -11.00 10.94
CA ILE A 349 4.97 -11.61 10.76
C ILE A 349 5.55 -11.89 12.15
N ASP A 350 5.42 -13.13 12.60
CA ASP A 350 5.86 -13.55 13.93
C ASP A 350 7.39 -13.69 13.97
N LYS A 351 8.03 -13.02 14.91
CA LYS A 351 9.49 -13.08 15.13
C LYS A 351 9.76 -13.39 16.61
N GLN A 352 10.74 -12.74 17.24
CA GLN A 352 11.17 -13.13 18.59
C GLN A 352 10.70 -12.19 19.72
N SER A 353 10.02 -11.08 19.40
CA SER A 353 9.67 -10.08 20.43
C SER A 353 8.39 -10.44 21.23
N VAL A 354 7.74 -11.54 20.90
CA VAL A 354 6.59 -12.04 21.65
C VAL A 354 6.98 -13.35 22.32
N ALA A 355 6.70 -13.46 23.60
CA ALA A 355 7.07 -14.64 24.38
C ALA A 355 6.47 -15.92 23.78
N GLN A 356 7.30 -16.91 23.57
CA GLN A 356 6.88 -18.27 23.20
C GLN A 356 6.79 -19.06 24.51
N ARG A 357 5.57 -19.36 24.95
CA ARG A 357 5.32 -20.05 26.20
C ARG A 357 4.47 -21.29 25.99
#